data_7b0a7b6f0363caff368b58f3801ad8c9
#
_entry.id   7b0a7b6f0363caff368b58f3801ad8c9
#
_cell.length_a   1.000
_cell.length_b   1.000
_cell.length_c   1.000
_cell.angle_alpha   90.00
_cell.angle_beta   90.00
_cell.angle_gamma   90.00
#
_symmetry.space_group_name_H-M   'P 1'
#
loop_
_entity.id
_entity.type
_entity.pdbx_description
1 polymer ?
#
loop_
_entity_poly.entity_id
_entity_poly.type
_entity_poly.pdbx_seq_one_letter_code
_entity_poly.pdbx_strand_id
1 'polypeptide(L)'
;MIEAGVRFARPRSDPHRSSPDSFHGNVATPRRDNGVRPIAEVKLLPNRSVVPSPTRLALILIASITGLVAIWPVLTLVREALTSLHSGFSDLGPDGMRQIVGTIQLLLGTATLGTLLGTANGWLLCNCRFPGRAWLRIAQLIPLATPAYLLSAILVDLGSRHSWTIHGMGWGIAVMALTTYPYVFLLSTESFSVSGQRQLEACRSLGVGPWSAFRRVALPIALPAIGAGVALMGMEVVNELGAVQLLGIPSLSAGILETWQSNGDPAGAISLALI
;
A
#
# COMPACT_ATOMS: atom_id res chain seq x y z
N MET A 1 -33.07 18.96 0.05
CA MET A 1 -32.46 20.29 0.13
C MET A 1 -31.77 20.35 1.47
N ILE A 2 -30.53 19.81 1.57
CA ILE A 2 -29.70 19.82 2.77
C ILE A 2 -28.34 20.39 2.30
N GLU A 3 -28.17 21.70 2.46
CA GLU A 3 -26.86 22.33 2.35
C GLU A 3 -26.05 21.98 3.59
N ALA A 4 -25.27 20.91 3.50
CA ALA A 4 -24.22 20.63 4.48
C ALA A 4 -23.07 21.61 4.22
N GLY A 5 -23.00 22.67 5.02
CA GLY A 5 -21.97 23.70 4.96
C GLY A 5 -20.58 23.11 5.23
N VAL A 6 -19.88 22.78 4.19
CA VAL A 6 -18.46 22.41 4.22
C VAL A 6 -17.65 23.66 4.51
N ARG A 7 -17.31 23.91 5.78
CA ARG A 7 -16.44 25.03 6.17
C ARG A 7 -14.97 24.63 5.93
N PHE A 8 -14.34 25.32 5.00
CA PHE A 8 -12.89 25.24 4.80
C PHE A 8 -12.14 25.94 5.92
N ALA A 9 -11.04 25.33 6.37
CA ALA A 9 -10.20 25.85 7.44
C ALA A 9 -9.55 27.18 7.06
N ARG A 10 -9.77 28.24 7.86
CA ARG A 10 -8.99 29.49 7.80
C ARG A 10 -7.66 29.30 8.57
N PRO A 11 -6.56 29.91 8.12
CA PRO A 11 -5.30 29.87 8.86
C PRO A 11 -5.44 30.66 10.18
N ARG A 12 -4.84 30.14 11.22
CA ARG A 12 -4.77 30.74 12.55
C ARG A 12 -3.80 31.92 12.46
N SER A 13 -4.28 33.14 12.64
CA SER A 13 -3.45 34.33 12.85
C SER A 13 -2.85 34.29 14.26
N ASP A 14 -1.53 34.22 14.36
CA ASP A 14 -0.80 34.38 15.60
C ASP A 14 -0.87 35.85 16.06
N PRO A 15 -1.28 36.15 17.31
CA PRO A 15 -1.36 37.51 17.81
C PRO A 15 -0.14 37.91 18.68
N HIS A 16 1.08 37.74 18.19
CA HIS A 16 2.27 38.31 18.84
C HIS A 16 3.22 38.90 17.80
N ARG A 17 2.90 40.10 17.37
CA ARG A 17 3.86 41.02 16.76
C ARG A 17 3.98 42.22 17.68
N SER A 18 4.93 42.13 18.60
CA SER A 18 5.37 43.25 19.41
C SER A 18 6.18 44.25 18.60
N SER A 19 5.98 45.52 18.89
CA SER A 19 6.49 46.73 18.28
C SER A 19 8.01 46.82 18.17
N PRO A 20 8.54 47.62 17.21
CA PRO A 20 9.96 47.94 17.16
C PRO A 20 10.25 49.15 18.02
N ASP A 21 10.94 48.97 19.14
CA ASP A 21 11.57 50.09 19.86
C ASP A 21 13.06 50.13 19.55
N SER A 22 13.42 51.29 19.01
CA SER A 22 14.66 52.04 19.11
C SER A 22 15.93 51.30 19.60
N PHE A 23 16.88 51.07 18.70
CA PHE A 23 18.31 50.91 19.07
C PHE A 23 19.14 51.99 18.43
N HIS A 24 19.45 53.03 19.22
CA HIS A 24 20.64 53.86 19.07
C HIS A 24 21.78 53.16 19.80
N GLY A 25 22.91 53.00 19.13
CA GLY A 25 24.13 52.79 19.89
C GLY A 25 25.20 51.94 19.21
N ASN A 26 26.27 52.65 18.84
CA ASN A 26 27.66 52.21 18.67
C ASN A 26 28.02 51.24 17.51
N VAL A 27 28.52 51.89 16.47
CA VAL A 27 29.37 51.30 15.45
C VAL A 27 30.74 50.97 16.06
N ALA A 28 30.94 49.73 16.48
CA ALA A 28 32.27 49.18 16.74
C ALA A 28 32.75 48.43 15.46
N THR A 29 33.80 48.96 14.84
CA THR A 29 34.47 48.32 13.72
C THR A 29 35.00 46.93 14.11
N PRO A 30 34.68 45.84 13.39
CA PRO A 30 35.30 44.57 13.70
C PRO A 30 36.75 44.54 13.24
N ARG A 31 37.64 44.36 14.17
CA ARG A 31 39.06 44.05 14.02
C ARG A 31 39.20 42.77 13.17
N ARG A 32 39.85 42.90 12.04
CA ARG A 32 40.10 41.82 11.08
C ARG A 32 41.22 40.92 11.65
N ASP A 33 40.87 39.96 12.46
CA ASP A 33 41.76 38.86 12.85
C ASP A 33 41.80 37.83 11.71
N ASN A 34 42.91 37.90 10.96
CA ASN A 34 43.27 36.86 9.98
C ASN A 34 43.78 35.60 10.69
N GLY A 35 42.97 35.05 11.57
CA GLY A 35 43.20 33.71 12.13
C GLY A 35 42.74 32.63 11.15
N VAL A 36 43.66 32.26 10.23
CA VAL A 36 43.52 31.00 9.48
C VAL A 36 43.49 29.87 10.52
N ARG A 37 42.30 29.41 10.83
CA ARG A 37 42.17 28.19 11.62
C ARG A 37 42.73 27.03 10.81
N PRO A 38 43.70 26.25 11.31
CA PRO A 38 44.19 25.09 10.60
C PRO A 38 42.99 24.15 10.37
N ILE A 39 42.85 23.71 9.13
CA ILE A 39 41.91 22.68 8.72
C ILE A 39 42.11 21.51 9.70
N ALA A 40 41.10 21.26 10.53
CA ALA A 40 41.10 20.12 11.46
C ALA A 40 41.52 18.89 10.65
N GLU A 41 42.68 18.32 10.98
CA GLU A 41 43.10 17.03 10.48
C GLU A 41 41.94 16.08 10.56
N VAL A 42 41.43 15.65 9.43
CA VAL A 42 40.47 14.57 9.34
C VAL A 42 41.19 13.33 9.88
N LYS A 43 41.04 13.10 11.15
CA LYS A 43 41.54 11.91 11.85
C LYS A 43 40.92 10.72 11.13
N LEU A 44 41.62 10.19 10.14
CA LEU A 44 41.28 8.93 9.49
C LEU A 44 41.11 7.90 10.62
N LEU A 45 39.87 7.53 10.87
CA LEU A 45 39.55 6.47 11.85
C LEU A 45 40.39 5.26 11.47
N PRO A 46 41.16 4.68 12.41
CA PRO A 46 41.96 3.52 12.10
C PRO A 46 41.04 2.46 11.51
N ASN A 47 41.45 1.93 10.37
CA ASN A 47 40.85 0.76 9.76
C ASN A 47 40.83 -0.36 10.81
N ARG A 48 39.73 -0.44 11.60
CA ARG A 48 39.53 -1.53 12.53
C ARG A 48 39.40 -2.79 11.69
N SER A 49 40.45 -3.56 11.61
CA SER A 49 40.40 -4.97 11.24
C SER A 49 39.27 -5.59 12.05
N VAL A 50 38.16 -5.84 11.42
CA VAL A 50 36.95 -6.38 12.06
C VAL A 50 37.22 -7.85 12.30
N VAL A 51 37.95 -8.17 13.37
CA VAL A 51 37.95 -9.53 13.91
C VAL A 51 36.54 -9.78 14.42
N PRO A 52 35.79 -10.71 13.83
CA PRO A 52 34.41 -10.93 14.20
C PRO A 52 34.39 -11.42 15.66
N SER A 53 33.76 -10.66 16.55
CA SER A 53 33.47 -11.14 17.91
C SER A 53 32.67 -12.44 17.83
N PRO A 54 32.80 -13.38 18.76
CA PRO A 54 32.11 -14.69 18.72
C PRO A 54 30.58 -14.50 18.58
N THR A 55 30.02 -13.44 19.12
CA THR A 55 28.62 -13.06 18.95
C THR A 55 28.28 -12.67 17.50
N ARG A 56 29.15 -11.97 16.78
CA ARG A 56 28.94 -11.64 15.37
C ARG A 56 29.05 -12.86 14.46
N LEU A 57 30.00 -13.77 14.76
CA LEU A 57 30.12 -15.06 14.07
C LEU A 57 28.84 -15.88 14.24
N ALA A 58 28.32 -15.97 15.47
CA ALA A 58 27.07 -16.68 15.75
C ALA A 58 25.89 -16.07 15.02
N LEU A 59 25.77 -14.74 14.98
CA LEU A 59 24.71 -14.05 14.24
C LEU A 59 24.82 -14.28 12.73
N ILE A 60 26.01 -14.24 12.15
CA ILE A 60 26.23 -14.52 10.72
C ILE A 60 25.86 -15.98 10.41
N LEU A 61 26.26 -16.93 11.27
CA LEU A 61 25.91 -18.35 11.11
C LEU A 61 24.40 -18.56 11.17
N ILE A 62 23.72 -17.98 12.15
CA ILE A 62 22.26 -18.07 12.29
C ILE A 62 21.57 -17.44 11.05
N ALA A 63 21.99 -16.24 10.64
CA ALA A 63 21.45 -15.58 9.46
C ALA A 63 21.68 -16.39 8.17
N SER A 64 22.86 -16.98 8.02
CA SER A 64 23.21 -17.83 6.86
C SER A 64 22.37 -19.11 6.83
N ILE A 65 22.22 -19.80 7.99
CA ILE A 65 21.39 -21.00 8.10
C ILE A 65 19.92 -20.66 7.80
N THR A 66 19.41 -19.59 8.39
CA THR A 66 18.03 -19.13 8.12
C THR A 66 17.85 -18.78 6.65
N GLY A 67 18.81 -18.09 6.03
CA GLY A 67 18.79 -17.78 4.60
C GLY A 67 18.82 -19.04 3.74
N LEU A 68 19.65 -20.01 4.05
CA LEU A 68 19.75 -21.29 3.34
C LEU A 68 18.44 -22.11 3.43
N VAL A 69 17.85 -22.16 4.62
CA VAL A 69 16.55 -22.83 4.83
C VAL A 69 15.43 -22.12 4.07
N ALA A 70 15.44 -20.78 4.02
CA ALA A 70 14.45 -20.01 3.29
C ALA A 70 14.61 -20.12 1.75
N ILE A 71 15.84 -20.29 1.26
CA ILE A 71 16.12 -20.42 -0.18
C ILE A 71 15.79 -21.84 -0.69
N TRP A 72 15.88 -22.86 0.15
CA TRP A 72 15.66 -24.24 -0.23
C TRP A 72 14.34 -24.50 -0.95
N PRO A 73 13.15 -24.12 -0.42
CA PRO A 73 11.88 -24.30 -1.14
C PRO A 73 11.80 -23.52 -2.45
N VAL A 74 12.45 -22.35 -2.51
CA VAL A 74 12.50 -21.57 -3.77
C VAL A 74 13.32 -22.28 -4.83
N LEU A 75 14.47 -22.86 -4.46
CA LEU A 75 15.31 -23.64 -5.39
C LEU A 75 14.60 -24.90 -5.88
N THR A 76 13.83 -25.58 -5.04
CA THR A 76 13.06 -26.75 -5.46
C THR A 76 11.96 -26.35 -6.44
N LEU A 77 11.24 -25.25 -6.21
CA LEU A 77 10.25 -24.72 -7.14
C LEU A 77 10.87 -24.29 -8.47
N VAL A 78 12.01 -23.59 -8.44
CA VAL A 78 12.72 -23.18 -9.68
C VAL A 78 13.21 -24.39 -10.45
N ARG A 79 13.75 -25.40 -9.78
CA ARG A 79 14.18 -26.64 -10.45
C ARG A 79 13.00 -27.32 -11.15
N GLU A 80 11.89 -27.47 -10.44
CA GLU A 80 10.69 -28.12 -11.00
C GLU A 80 10.09 -27.29 -12.14
N ALA A 81 10.09 -25.97 -11.99
CA ALA A 81 9.71 -25.03 -13.03
C ALA A 81 10.54 -25.19 -14.30
N LEU A 82 11.86 -25.32 -14.16
CA LEU A 82 12.76 -25.53 -15.31
C LEU A 82 12.54 -26.87 -16.00
N THR A 83 12.18 -27.92 -15.25
CA THR A 83 11.82 -29.21 -15.83
C THR A 83 10.47 -29.18 -16.53
N SER A 84 9.50 -28.47 -15.97
CA SER A 84 8.15 -28.29 -16.55
C SER A 84 8.13 -27.40 -17.79
N LEU A 85 9.05 -26.44 -17.92
CA LEU A 85 9.21 -25.64 -19.15
C LEU A 85 9.56 -26.47 -20.38
N HIS A 86 10.16 -27.66 -20.22
CA HIS A 86 10.44 -28.62 -21.32
C HIS A 86 9.20 -29.34 -21.79
N SER A 87 8.16 -29.47 -20.98
CA SER A 87 6.88 -30.08 -21.35
C SER A 87 5.89 -29.13 -22.04
N GLY A 88 6.24 -27.85 -22.15
CA GLY A 88 5.53 -26.83 -22.91
C GLY A 88 4.31 -26.24 -22.20
N PHE A 89 4.16 -24.93 -22.30
CA PHE A 89 2.95 -24.17 -21.92
C PHE A 89 1.67 -24.57 -22.67
N SER A 90 1.76 -25.62 -23.51
CA SER A 90 0.71 -26.07 -24.43
C SER A 90 -0.49 -26.74 -23.76
N ASP A 91 -0.43 -27.03 -22.47
CA ASP A 91 -1.46 -27.78 -21.76
C ASP A 91 -2.24 -26.98 -20.69
N LEU A 92 -2.25 -25.65 -20.83
CA LEU A 92 -3.24 -24.83 -20.14
C LEU A 92 -4.61 -25.13 -20.76
N GLY A 93 -5.26 -26.18 -20.30
CA GLY A 93 -6.61 -26.52 -20.74
C GLY A 93 -7.59 -25.33 -20.52
N PRO A 94 -8.83 -25.48 -21.00
CA PRO A 94 -9.86 -24.41 -20.84
C PRO A 94 -10.02 -23.91 -19.39
N ASP A 95 -9.72 -24.74 -18.41
CA ASP A 95 -9.80 -24.39 -16.99
C ASP A 95 -8.69 -23.43 -16.54
N GLY A 96 -7.45 -23.61 -17.02
CA GLY A 96 -6.36 -22.67 -16.73
C GLY A 96 -6.62 -21.27 -17.28
N MET A 97 -7.13 -21.17 -18.50
CA MET A 97 -7.51 -19.89 -19.09
C MET A 97 -8.64 -19.22 -18.29
N ARG A 98 -9.62 -19.97 -17.82
CA ARG A 98 -10.72 -19.47 -16.99
C ARG A 98 -10.20 -18.90 -15.66
N GLN A 99 -9.22 -19.57 -15.04
CA GLN A 99 -8.59 -19.13 -13.79
C GLN A 99 -7.77 -17.84 -13.98
N ILE A 100 -7.03 -17.74 -15.08
CA ILE A 100 -6.26 -16.53 -15.44
C ILE A 100 -7.22 -15.35 -15.64
N VAL A 101 -8.23 -15.51 -16.47
CA VAL A 101 -9.23 -14.47 -16.73
C VAL A 101 -9.96 -14.07 -15.46
N GLY A 102 -10.34 -15.04 -14.61
CA GLY A 102 -10.98 -14.79 -13.34
C GLY A 102 -10.09 -13.98 -12.38
N THR A 103 -8.80 -14.32 -12.28
CA THR A 103 -7.83 -13.55 -11.47
C THR A 103 -7.68 -12.13 -11.98
N ILE A 104 -7.56 -11.94 -13.31
CA ILE A 104 -7.44 -10.60 -13.91
C ILE A 104 -8.71 -9.78 -13.64
N GLN A 105 -9.89 -10.38 -13.80
CA GLN A 105 -11.15 -9.69 -13.52
C GLN A 105 -11.28 -9.29 -12.05
N LEU A 106 -10.94 -10.20 -11.13
CA LEU A 106 -10.93 -9.92 -9.70
C LEU A 106 -9.95 -8.80 -9.36
N LEU A 107 -8.72 -8.86 -9.89
CA LEU A 107 -7.68 -7.87 -9.68
C LEU A 107 -8.09 -6.49 -10.19
N LEU A 108 -8.54 -6.38 -11.43
CA LEU A 108 -8.94 -5.11 -12.03
C LEU A 108 -10.18 -4.52 -11.36
N GLY A 109 -11.17 -5.35 -11.05
CA GLY A 109 -12.38 -4.92 -10.34
C GLY A 109 -12.06 -4.41 -8.95
N THR A 110 -11.27 -5.17 -8.17
CA THR A 110 -10.82 -4.78 -6.84
C THR A 110 -9.95 -3.53 -6.87
N ALA A 111 -8.98 -3.48 -7.79
CA ALA A 111 -8.10 -2.31 -7.94
C ALA A 111 -8.90 -1.05 -8.26
N THR A 112 -9.87 -1.14 -9.15
CA THR A 112 -10.71 0.00 -9.52
C THR A 112 -11.55 0.48 -8.34
N LEU A 113 -12.32 -0.41 -7.73
CA LEU A 113 -13.22 -0.07 -6.63
C LEU A 113 -12.44 0.37 -5.37
N GLY A 114 -11.39 -0.36 -5.01
CA GLY A 114 -10.56 -0.04 -3.86
C GLY A 114 -9.77 1.26 -4.02
N THR A 115 -9.29 1.56 -5.23
CA THR A 115 -8.63 2.84 -5.53
C THR A 115 -9.60 4.01 -5.41
N LEU A 116 -10.80 3.87 -5.94
CA LEU A 116 -11.84 4.90 -5.79
C LEU A 116 -12.18 5.15 -4.33
N LEU A 117 -12.45 4.10 -3.56
CA LEU A 117 -12.77 4.19 -2.13
C LEU A 117 -11.60 4.76 -1.32
N GLY A 118 -10.39 4.23 -1.51
CA GLY A 118 -9.20 4.67 -0.77
C GLY A 118 -8.83 6.11 -1.06
N THR A 119 -8.79 6.50 -2.33
CA THR A 119 -8.44 7.86 -2.74
C THR A 119 -9.50 8.87 -2.33
N ALA A 120 -10.79 8.56 -2.50
CA ALA A 120 -11.88 9.44 -2.11
C ALA A 120 -11.90 9.68 -0.60
N ASN A 121 -11.79 8.61 0.21
CA ASN A 121 -11.72 8.72 1.66
C ASN A 121 -10.44 9.44 2.12
N GLY A 122 -9.30 9.16 1.50
CA GLY A 122 -8.04 9.85 1.78
C GLY A 122 -8.15 11.36 1.53
N TRP A 123 -8.70 11.75 0.38
CA TRP A 123 -8.94 13.14 0.04
C TRP A 123 -9.91 13.82 1.02
N LEU A 124 -11.05 13.18 1.31
CA LEU A 124 -12.06 13.68 2.23
C LEU A 124 -11.48 13.95 3.62
N LEU A 125 -10.76 12.96 4.15
CA LEU A 125 -10.16 13.03 5.48
C LEU A 125 -8.99 14.02 5.57
N CYS A 126 -8.28 14.32 4.48
CA CYS A 126 -7.23 15.33 4.50
C CYS A 126 -7.77 16.76 4.37
N ASN A 127 -8.79 16.98 3.56
CA ASN A 127 -9.18 18.33 3.14
C ASN A 127 -10.46 18.84 3.78
N CYS A 128 -11.33 17.96 4.30
CA CYS A 128 -12.58 18.34 4.94
C CYS A 128 -12.46 18.32 6.47
N ARG A 129 -13.05 19.32 7.13
CA ARG A 129 -13.19 19.37 8.58
C ARG A 129 -14.63 19.10 8.96
N PHE A 130 -14.86 17.99 9.65
CA PHE A 130 -16.17 17.60 10.14
C PHE A 130 -16.04 16.92 11.52
N PRO A 131 -17.09 16.94 12.35
CA PRO A 131 -17.08 16.24 13.62
C PRO A 131 -16.92 14.72 13.38
N GLY A 132 -16.12 14.05 14.22
CA GLY A 132 -15.87 12.59 14.07
C GLY A 132 -14.75 12.22 13.11
N ARG A 133 -14.08 13.17 12.44
CA ARG A 133 -12.97 12.91 11.50
C ARG A 133 -11.88 12.00 12.09
N ALA A 134 -11.51 12.20 13.36
CA ALA A 134 -10.48 11.41 14.02
C ALA A 134 -10.90 9.94 14.16
N TRP A 135 -12.15 9.71 14.55
CA TRP A 135 -12.75 8.37 14.64
C TRP A 135 -12.83 7.69 13.27
N LEU A 136 -13.29 8.42 12.26
CA LEU A 136 -13.40 7.88 10.91
C LEU A 136 -12.02 7.49 10.35
N ARG A 137 -10.96 8.25 10.66
CA ARG A 137 -9.59 7.90 10.25
C ARG A 137 -9.15 6.55 10.81
N ILE A 138 -9.47 6.26 12.07
CA ILE A 138 -9.17 4.97 12.72
C ILE A 138 -10.07 3.88 12.15
N ALA A 139 -11.35 4.15 11.99
CA ALA A 139 -12.33 3.20 11.45
C ALA A 139 -11.99 2.70 10.04
N GLN A 140 -11.35 3.54 9.22
CA GLN A 140 -10.87 3.16 7.88
C GLN A 140 -9.79 2.06 7.91
N LEU A 141 -9.14 1.84 9.06
CA LEU A 141 -8.10 0.81 9.20
C LEU A 141 -8.66 -0.52 9.70
N ILE A 142 -9.88 -0.55 10.25
CA ILE A 142 -10.51 -1.76 10.78
C ILE A 142 -10.58 -2.87 9.72
N PRO A 143 -10.96 -2.59 8.45
CA PRO A 143 -11.02 -3.64 7.43
C PRO A 143 -9.69 -4.33 7.19
N LEU A 144 -8.55 -3.65 7.38
CA LEU A 144 -7.23 -4.24 7.21
C LEU A 144 -6.92 -5.35 8.25
N ALA A 145 -7.55 -5.25 9.43
CA ALA A 145 -7.43 -6.26 10.48
C ALA A 145 -8.40 -7.43 10.28
N THR A 146 -9.31 -7.33 9.32
CA THR A 146 -10.34 -8.35 9.06
C THR A 146 -9.92 -9.19 7.85
N PRO A 147 -9.60 -10.48 8.03
CA PRO A 147 -9.28 -11.37 6.90
C PRO A 147 -10.44 -11.45 5.90
N ALA A 148 -10.14 -11.41 4.60
CA ALA A 148 -11.15 -11.42 3.55
C ALA A 148 -12.02 -12.70 3.57
N TYR A 149 -11.40 -13.85 3.88
CA TYR A 149 -12.13 -15.11 3.99
C TYR A 149 -13.19 -15.08 5.13
N LEU A 150 -12.87 -14.40 6.26
CA LEU A 150 -13.81 -14.30 7.38
C LEU A 150 -15.01 -13.43 7.01
N LEU A 151 -14.77 -12.30 6.35
CA LEU A 151 -15.84 -11.45 5.84
C LEU A 151 -16.71 -12.20 4.84
N SER A 152 -16.09 -12.97 3.92
CA SER A 152 -16.80 -13.82 2.96
C SER A 152 -17.66 -14.85 3.66
N ALA A 153 -17.13 -15.56 4.67
CA ALA A 153 -17.86 -16.58 5.42
C ALA A 153 -19.09 -15.98 6.13
N ILE A 154 -18.92 -14.82 6.78
CA ILE A 154 -20.03 -14.12 7.45
C ILE A 154 -21.11 -13.72 6.44
N LEU A 155 -20.72 -13.19 5.29
CA LEU A 155 -21.65 -12.77 4.24
C LEU A 155 -22.42 -13.97 3.67
N VAL A 156 -21.73 -15.07 3.38
CA VAL A 156 -22.37 -16.31 2.88
C VAL A 156 -23.33 -16.88 3.89
N ASP A 157 -22.96 -16.92 5.19
CA ASP A 157 -23.87 -17.36 6.27
C ASP A 157 -25.08 -16.45 6.39
N LEU A 158 -24.88 -15.14 6.37
CA LEU A 158 -25.95 -14.14 6.41
C LEU A 158 -26.87 -14.28 5.18
N GLY A 159 -26.29 -14.47 3.99
CA GLY A 159 -27.04 -14.70 2.77
C GLY A 159 -27.91 -15.95 2.85
N SER A 160 -27.38 -17.05 3.37
CA SER A 160 -28.12 -18.31 3.53
C SER A 160 -29.35 -18.17 4.45
N ARG A 161 -29.22 -17.35 5.50
CA ARG A 161 -30.32 -17.04 6.43
C ARG A 161 -31.45 -16.21 5.84
N HIS A 162 -31.11 -15.38 4.81
CA HIS A 162 -32.06 -14.48 4.17
C HIS A 162 -32.43 -14.89 2.74
N SER A 163 -32.08 -16.12 2.34
CA SER A 163 -32.27 -16.64 0.97
C SER A 163 -31.61 -15.79 -0.12
N TRP A 164 -30.52 -15.12 0.20
CA TRP A 164 -29.71 -14.37 -0.76
C TRP A 164 -28.56 -15.24 -1.26
N THR A 165 -28.35 -15.25 -2.57
CA THR A 165 -27.23 -15.95 -3.18
C THR A 165 -25.99 -15.05 -3.18
N ILE A 166 -25.07 -15.28 -2.24
CA ILE A 166 -23.82 -14.53 -2.13
C ILE A 166 -22.70 -15.39 -2.72
N HIS A 167 -22.57 -15.34 -4.06
CA HIS A 167 -21.58 -16.07 -4.85
C HIS A 167 -21.16 -15.26 -6.07
N GLY A 168 -19.98 -15.57 -6.59
CA GLY A 168 -19.49 -15.08 -7.86
C GLY A 168 -18.65 -13.82 -7.78
N MET A 169 -18.17 -13.39 -8.95
CA MET A 169 -17.16 -12.35 -9.15
C MET A 169 -17.53 -11.00 -8.51
N GLY A 170 -18.77 -10.57 -8.63
CA GLY A 170 -19.21 -9.28 -8.07
C GLY A 170 -19.06 -9.18 -6.55
N TRP A 171 -19.43 -10.24 -5.83
CA TRP A 171 -19.23 -10.32 -4.38
C TRP A 171 -17.76 -10.40 -4.01
N GLY A 172 -16.95 -11.15 -4.79
CA GLY A 172 -15.52 -11.20 -4.58
C GLY A 172 -14.84 -9.84 -4.72
N ILE A 173 -15.15 -9.10 -5.78
CA ILE A 173 -14.66 -7.73 -5.98
C ILE A 173 -15.06 -6.83 -4.81
N ALA A 174 -16.31 -6.91 -4.36
CA ALA A 174 -16.81 -6.10 -3.25
C ALA A 174 -16.08 -6.41 -1.94
N VAL A 175 -15.95 -7.70 -1.58
CA VAL A 175 -15.26 -8.13 -0.36
C VAL A 175 -13.79 -7.74 -0.42
N MET A 176 -13.10 -8.08 -1.51
CA MET A 176 -11.68 -7.77 -1.66
C MET A 176 -11.42 -6.26 -1.65
N ALA A 177 -12.26 -5.48 -2.34
CA ALA A 177 -12.12 -4.03 -2.31
C ALA A 177 -12.36 -3.45 -0.90
N LEU A 178 -13.35 -3.98 -0.15
CA LEU A 178 -13.66 -3.51 1.20
C LEU A 178 -12.54 -3.84 2.21
N THR A 179 -11.87 -4.96 2.07
CA THR A 179 -10.79 -5.36 2.98
C THR A 179 -9.46 -4.71 2.63
N THR A 180 -9.21 -4.42 1.34
CA THR A 180 -7.90 -3.97 0.85
C THR A 180 -7.81 -2.48 0.49
N TYR A 181 -8.94 -1.73 0.33
CA TYR A 181 -8.88 -0.28 0.06
C TYR A 181 -8.05 0.52 1.08
N PRO A 182 -7.88 0.09 2.36
CA PRO A 182 -7.07 0.84 3.31
C PRO A 182 -5.60 0.97 2.90
N TYR A 183 -5.06 0.09 2.07
CA TYR A 183 -3.71 0.25 1.51
C TYR A 183 -3.60 1.54 0.68
N VAL A 184 -4.55 1.73 -0.24
CA VAL A 184 -4.62 2.95 -1.05
C VAL A 184 -4.98 4.16 -0.18
N PHE A 185 -5.89 4.00 0.77
CA PHE A 185 -6.27 5.05 1.70
C PHE A 185 -5.07 5.59 2.50
N LEU A 186 -4.26 4.71 3.09
CA LEU A 186 -3.09 5.11 3.88
C LEU A 186 -2.07 5.88 3.05
N LEU A 187 -1.67 5.32 1.90
CA LEU A 187 -0.63 5.91 1.06
C LEU A 187 -1.09 7.21 0.38
N SER A 188 -2.35 7.26 -0.08
CA SER A 188 -2.92 8.49 -0.64
C SER A 188 -3.09 9.58 0.41
N THR A 189 -3.54 9.22 1.63
CA THR A 189 -3.69 10.17 2.75
C THR A 189 -2.35 10.78 3.12
N GLU A 190 -1.28 9.99 3.20
CA GLU A 190 0.06 10.48 3.48
C GLU A 190 0.54 11.44 2.39
N SER A 191 0.37 11.08 1.12
CA SER A 191 0.71 11.97 0.00
C SER A 191 -0.08 13.27 0.02
N PHE A 192 -1.38 13.24 0.29
CA PHE A 192 -2.20 14.44 0.39
C PHE A 192 -1.86 15.32 1.60
N SER A 193 -1.37 14.74 2.71
CA SER A 193 -1.03 15.48 3.92
C SER A 193 0.33 16.17 3.82
N VAL A 194 1.35 15.51 3.28
CA VAL A 194 2.74 16.00 3.25
C VAL A 194 2.98 16.91 2.05
N SER A 195 2.65 16.45 0.85
CA SER A 195 2.97 17.18 -0.39
C SER A 195 1.83 18.09 -0.86
N GLY A 196 0.59 17.73 -0.53
CA GLY A 196 -0.59 18.39 -1.09
C GLY A 196 -0.97 19.71 -0.41
N GLN A 197 -0.63 19.93 0.87
CA GLN A 197 -1.17 21.10 1.61
C GLN A 197 -0.61 22.42 1.11
N ARG A 198 0.69 22.53 0.89
CA ARG A 198 1.32 23.75 0.39
C ARG A 198 0.83 24.14 -1.00
N GLN A 199 0.73 23.18 -1.91
CA GLN A 199 0.23 23.40 -3.26
C GLN A 199 -1.26 23.76 -3.27
N LEU A 200 -2.05 23.14 -2.37
CA LEU A 200 -3.48 23.47 -2.22
C LEU A 200 -3.70 24.88 -1.66
N GLU A 201 -2.86 25.32 -0.74
CA GLU A 201 -2.91 26.71 -0.23
C GLU A 201 -2.57 27.71 -1.35
N ALA A 202 -1.56 27.43 -2.17
CA ALA A 202 -1.23 28.22 -3.35
C ALA A 202 -2.40 28.24 -4.37
N CYS A 203 -3.05 27.11 -4.64
CA CYS A 203 -4.23 27.04 -5.50
C CYS A 203 -5.39 27.90 -4.95
N ARG A 204 -5.61 27.86 -3.64
CA ARG A 204 -6.66 28.65 -2.98
C ARG A 204 -6.38 30.16 -3.06
N SER A 205 -5.13 30.59 -2.89
CA SER A 205 -4.76 32.00 -3.03
C SER A 205 -4.92 32.53 -4.46
N LEU A 206 -4.84 31.63 -5.46
CA LEU A 206 -5.10 31.93 -6.87
C LEU A 206 -6.59 31.78 -7.27
N GLY A 207 -7.49 31.53 -6.31
CA GLY A 207 -8.92 31.38 -6.57
C GLY A 207 -9.33 30.08 -7.26
N VAL A 208 -8.45 29.08 -7.31
CA VAL A 208 -8.74 27.77 -7.92
C VAL A 208 -9.71 26.98 -7.04
N GLY A 209 -10.82 26.53 -7.58
CA GLY A 209 -11.83 25.76 -6.88
C GLY A 209 -11.29 24.38 -6.40
N PRO A 210 -11.88 23.81 -5.32
CA PRO A 210 -11.34 22.61 -4.65
C PRO A 210 -11.29 21.38 -5.56
N TRP A 211 -12.26 21.19 -6.44
CA TRP A 211 -12.28 20.09 -7.39
C TRP A 211 -11.21 20.20 -8.47
N SER A 212 -11.00 21.43 -8.95
CA SER A 212 -9.94 21.71 -9.94
C SER A 212 -8.55 21.51 -9.32
N ALA A 213 -8.34 21.96 -8.07
CA ALA A 213 -7.12 21.74 -7.31
C ALA A 213 -6.86 20.25 -7.05
N PHE A 214 -7.91 19.47 -6.74
CA PHE A 214 -7.80 18.02 -6.62
C PHE A 214 -7.30 17.37 -7.91
N ARG A 215 -8.05 17.57 -9.02
CA ARG A 215 -7.76 16.88 -10.29
C ARG A 215 -6.43 17.30 -10.93
N ARG A 216 -6.09 18.59 -10.85
CA ARG A 216 -4.92 19.14 -11.56
C ARG A 216 -3.63 19.14 -10.75
N VAL A 217 -3.74 19.10 -9.42
CA VAL A 217 -2.57 19.23 -8.54
C VAL A 217 -2.45 18.04 -7.58
N ALA A 218 -3.42 17.85 -6.70
CA ALA A 218 -3.30 16.85 -5.64
C ALA A 218 -3.26 15.41 -6.16
N LEU A 219 -4.17 15.07 -7.08
CA LEU A 219 -4.25 13.71 -7.63
C LEU A 219 -2.99 13.32 -8.42
N PRO A 220 -2.45 14.14 -9.36
CA PRO A 220 -1.21 13.81 -10.06
C PRO A 220 -0.01 13.62 -9.13
N ILE A 221 0.11 14.44 -8.09
CA ILE A 221 1.17 14.30 -7.08
C ILE A 221 1.02 13.00 -6.28
N ALA A 222 -0.21 12.58 -6.01
CA ALA A 222 -0.50 11.37 -5.25
C ALA A 222 -0.45 10.09 -6.08
N LEU A 223 -0.42 10.16 -7.42
CA LEU A 223 -0.43 8.97 -8.29
C LEU A 223 0.64 7.93 -7.95
N PRO A 224 1.91 8.27 -7.66
CA PRO A 224 2.89 7.26 -7.27
C PRO A 224 2.53 6.54 -5.96
N ALA A 225 2.02 7.27 -4.97
CA ALA A 225 1.58 6.71 -3.70
C ALA A 225 0.32 5.84 -3.86
N ILE A 226 -0.63 6.29 -4.68
CA ILE A 226 -1.82 5.50 -5.05
C ILE A 226 -1.39 4.23 -5.77
N GLY A 227 -0.46 4.31 -6.74
CA GLY A 227 0.07 3.17 -7.45
C GLY A 227 0.74 2.14 -6.53
N ALA A 228 1.51 2.58 -5.55
CA ALA A 228 2.06 1.71 -4.52
C ALA A 228 0.97 1.02 -3.68
N GLY A 229 -0.09 1.75 -3.31
CA GLY A 229 -1.25 1.18 -2.62
C GLY A 229 -1.98 0.13 -3.46
N VAL A 230 -2.14 0.39 -4.75
CA VAL A 230 -2.74 -0.57 -5.70
C VAL A 230 -1.87 -1.82 -5.85
N ALA A 231 -0.54 -1.68 -5.88
CA ALA A 231 0.37 -2.82 -5.95
C ALA A 231 0.26 -3.70 -4.69
N LEU A 232 0.22 -3.11 -3.49
CA LEU A 232 -0.01 -3.84 -2.24
C LEU A 232 -1.37 -4.55 -2.23
N MET A 233 -2.43 -3.85 -2.66
CA MET A 233 -3.76 -4.43 -2.83
C MET A 233 -3.74 -5.61 -3.81
N GLY A 234 -3.07 -5.45 -4.96
CA GLY A 234 -2.95 -6.49 -5.98
C GLY A 234 -2.23 -7.74 -5.45
N MET A 235 -1.17 -7.56 -4.68
CA MET A 235 -0.46 -8.66 -4.04
C MET A 235 -1.39 -9.44 -3.08
N GLU A 236 -2.21 -8.74 -2.30
CA GLU A 236 -3.18 -9.38 -1.40
C GLU A 236 -4.24 -10.16 -2.18
N VAL A 237 -4.79 -9.57 -3.25
CA VAL A 237 -5.81 -10.22 -4.11
C VAL A 237 -5.28 -11.49 -4.77
N VAL A 238 -4.05 -11.48 -5.28
CA VAL A 238 -3.45 -12.66 -5.93
C VAL A 238 -3.19 -13.78 -4.93
N ASN A 239 -2.82 -13.44 -3.70
CA ASN A 239 -2.57 -14.41 -2.64
C ASN A 239 -3.83 -14.93 -1.95
N GLU A 240 -5.01 -14.30 -2.19
CA GLU A 240 -6.23 -14.69 -1.50
C GLU A 240 -6.77 -16.02 -2.03
N LEU A 241 -6.93 -16.96 -1.12
CA LEU A 241 -7.45 -18.30 -1.43
C LEU A 241 -8.82 -18.55 -0.79
N GLY A 242 -8.98 -18.18 0.47
CA GLY A 242 -10.16 -18.51 1.25
C GLY A 242 -11.44 -17.84 0.76
N ALA A 243 -11.38 -16.52 0.50
CA ALA A 243 -12.54 -15.78 0.00
C ALA A 243 -12.93 -16.23 -1.41
N VAL A 244 -11.96 -16.49 -2.30
CA VAL A 244 -12.25 -16.93 -3.69
C VAL A 244 -12.88 -18.30 -3.73
N GLN A 245 -12.46 -19.23 -2.86
CA GLN A 245 -13.09 -20.56 -2.73
C GLN A 245 -14.52 -20.47 -2.19
N LEU A 246 -14.73 -19.72 -1.10
CA LEU A 246 -16.06 -19.56 -0.49
C LEU A 246 -17.06 -18.91 -1.45
N LEU A 247 -16.60 -17.98 -2.29
CA LEU A 247 -17.44 -17.27 -3.24
C LEU A 247 -17.54 -17.96 -4.62
N GLY A 248 -16.83 -19.08 -4.82
CA GLY A 248 -16.84 -19.84 -6.06
C GLY A 248 -16.24 -19.07 -7.25
N ILE A 249 -15.16 -18.33 -7.01
CA ILE A 249 -14.50 -17.52 -8.04
C ILE A 249 -13.36 -18.32 -8.66
N PRO A 250 -13.32 -18.48 -10.00
CA PRO A 250 -12.18 -19.08 -10.64
C PRO A 250 -10.97 -18.14 -10.50
N SER A 251 -9.94 -18.60 -9.80
CA SER A 251 -8.70 -17.85 -9.59
C SER A 251 -7.49 -18.77 -9.72
N LEU A 252 -6.33 -18.21 -10.04
CA LEU A 252 -5.07 -18.97 -10.11
C LEU A 252 -4.74 -19.63 -8.79
N SER A 253 -4.91 -18.92 -7.67
CA SER A 253 -4.65 -19.47 -6.32
C SER A 253 -5.53 -20.69 -6.02
N ALA A 254 -6.82 -20.63 -6.35
CA ALA A 254 -7.73 -21.76 -6.20
C ALA A 254 -7.39 -22.91 -7.18
N GLY A 255 -7.06 -22.58 -8.42
CA GLY A 255 -6.69 -23.56 -9.45
C GLY A 255 -5.40 -24.31 -9.14
N ILE A 256 -4.38 -23.63 -8.63
CA ILE A 256 -3.13 -24.26 -8.18
C ILE A 256 -3.43 -25.29 -7.08
N LEU A 257 -4.24 -24.90 -6.09
CA LEU A 257 -4.60 -25.80 -4.98
C LEU A 257 -5.41 -27.01 -5.47
N GLU A 258 -6.40 -26.78 -6.34
CA GLU A 258 -7.24 -27.83 -6.92
C GLU A 258 -6.41 -28.82 -7.74
N THR A 259 -5.53 -28.33 -8.60
CA THR A 259 -4.64 -29.15 -9.41
C THR A 259 -3.71 -29.99 -8.55
N TRP A 260 -3.17 -29.40 -7.49
CA TRP A 260 -2.27 -30.11 -6.58
C TRP A 260 -3.00 -31.16 -5.73
N GLN A 261 -4.09 -30.74 -5.05
CA GLN A 261 -4.74 -31.60 -4.03
C GLN A 261 -5.76 -32.56 -4.62
N SER A 262 -6.58 -32.11 -5.58
CA SER A 262 -7.69 -32.89 -6.12
C SER A 262 -7.25 -33.76 -7.30
N ASN A 263 -6.41 -33.23 -8.18
CA ASN A 263 -5.96 -33.94 -9.38
C ASN A 263 -4.66 -34.74 -9.13
N GLY A 264 -3.97 -34.49 -8.01
CA GLY A 264 -2.69 -35.15 -7.70
C GLY A 264 -1.59 -34.83 -8.71
N ASP A 265 -1.67 -33.66 -9.37
CA ASP A 265 -0.72 -33.21 -10.38
C ASP A 265 0.11 -32.01 -9.87
N PRO A 266 1.24 -32.25 -9.18
CA PRO A 266 2.12 -31.17 -8.73
C PRO A 266 2.81 -30.43 -9.88
N ALA A 267 3.06 -31.09 -11.03
CA ALA A 267 3.72 -30.46 -12.16
C ALA A 267 2.77 -29.43 -12.84
N GLY A 268 1.50 -29.79 -13.02
CA GLY A 268 0.46 -28.87 -13.49
C GLY A 268 0.23 -27.70 -12.53
N ALA A 269 0.21 -27.94 -11.22
CA ALA A 269 0.09 -26.86 -10.22
C ALA A 269 1.27 -25.88 -10.29
N ILE A 270 2.50 -26.36 -10.47
CA ILE A 270 3.69 -25.52 -10.60
C ILE A 270 3.64 -24.73 -11.91
N SER A 271 3.19 -25.32 -13.02
CA SER A 271 3.05 -24.60 -14.28
C SER A 271 2.04 -23.46 -14.20
N LEU A 272 0.93 -23.63 -13.45
CA LEU A 272 -0.03 -22.58 -13.15
C LEU A 272 0.56 -21.48 -12.23
N ALA A 273 1.42 -21.85 -11.30
CA ALA A 273 2.05 -20.91 -10.39
C ALA A 273 3.14 -20.04 -11.04
N LEU A 274 3.61 -20.39 -12.22
CA LEU A 274 4.64 -19.67 -12.97
C LEU A 274 4.07 -18.59 -13.91
N ILE A 275 2.75 -18.53 -14.06
CA ILE A 275 2.05 -17.54 -14.88
C ILE A 275 1.81 -16.26 -14.07
#